data_2adff1ad5b0cd1402d98aeddcdabb076
#
_entry.id   2adff1ad5b0cd1402d98aeddcdabb076
#
_cell.length_a   1.000
_cell.length_b   1.000
_cell.length_c   1.000
_cell.angle_alpha   90.00
_cell.angle_beta   90.00
_cell.angle_gamma   90.00
#
_symmetry.space_group_name_H-M   'P 1'
#
loop_
_entity.id
_entity.type
_entity.pdbx_description
1 polymer ?
#
loop_
_entity_poly.entity_id
_entity_poly.type
_entity_poly.pdbx_seq_one_letter_code
_entity_poly.pdbx_strand_id
1 'polypeptide(L)'
;MVHDVTKLLLELGTGFAFLGNQYCINVGGDDFYIDLLFYNLNLRCYVVVELKTGDFKPEYAGQLNFYLSAVDGILKKEQDNPSIGLLLCKSKNDLVAEYSLKDMLSIVNVRNKKPVFKRG
;
A
#
# COMPACT_ATOMS: atom_id res chain seq x y z
N MET A 1 -0.27 7.72 -13.51
CA MET A 1 -0.44 7.21 -12.15
C MET A 1 0.57 6.10 -11.82
N VAL A 2 0.65 5.04 -12.64
CA VAL A 2 1.59 3.94 -12.39
C VAL A 2 3.05 4.39 -12.40
N HIS A 3 3.41 5.31 -13.28
CA HIS A 3 4.78 5.85 -13.33
C HIS A 3 5.14 6.59 -12.05
N ASP A 4 4.21 7.36 -11.49
CA ASP A 4 4.45 8.11 -10.26
C ASP A 4 4.65 7.16 -9.08
N VAL A 5 3.87 6.07 -9.05
CA VAL A 5 3.99 5.05 -8.00
C VAL A 5 5.33 4.35 -8.10
N THR A 6 5.74 3.95 -9.31
CA THR A 6 7.03 3.31 -9.52
C THR A 6 8.18 4.20 -9.05
N LYS A 7 8.13 5.48 -9.40
CA LYS A 7 9.13 6.46 -8.98
C LYS A 7 9.16 6.59 -7.45
N LEU A 8 7.99 6.66 -6.82
CA LEU A 8 7.89 6.72 -5.37
C LEU A 8 8.56 5.50 -4.72
N LEU A 9 8.25 4.31 -5.21
CA LEU A 9 8.80 3.08 -4.64
C LEU A 9 10.33 3.04 -4.78
N LEU A 10 10.87 3.53 -5.89
CA LEU A 10 12.31 3.63 -6.09
C LEU A 10 12.93 4.61 -5.09
N GLU A 11 12.23 5.68 -4.74
CA GLU A 11 12.69 6.66 -3.74
C GLU A 11 12.60 6.13 -2.32
N LEU A 12 11.64 5.26 -2.03
CA LEU A 12 11.45 4.69 -0.70
C LEU A 12 12.41 3.55 -0.39
N GLY A 13 13.02 2.97 -1.40
CA GLY A 13 13.95 1.87 -1.20
C GLY A 13 14.07 0.98 -2.41
N THR A 14 14.79 -0.11 -2.23
CA THR A 14 15.06 -1.09 -3.28
C THR A 14 14.43 -2.44 -2.95
N GLY A 15 14.48 -3.36 -3.89
CA GLY A 15 14.06 -4.73 -3.67
C GLY A 15 12.58 -4.99 -3.92
N PHE A 16 11.88 -4.08 -4.61
CA PHE A 16 10.48 -4.29 -4.96
C PHE A 16 10.33 -5.16 -6.20
N ALA A 17 9.62 -6.25 -6.07
CA ALA A 17 9.22 -7.10 -7.18
C ALA A 17 7.72 -6.88 -7.45
N PHE A 18 7.37 -6.52 -8.68
CA PHE A 18 5.98 -6.27 -9.05
C PHE A 18 5.26 -7.60 -9.32
N LEU A 19 4.15 -7.83 -8.64
CA LEU A 19 3.35 -9.06 -8.78
C LEU A 19 2.13 -8.87 -9.67
N GLY A 20 1.59 -7.67 -9.75
CA GLY A 20 0.46 -7.40 -10.64
C GLY A 20 -0.33 -6.16 -10.27
N ASN A 21 -1.10 -5.67 -11.24
CA ASN A 21 -2.10 -4.64 -11.04
C ASN A 21 -3.48 -5.29 -11.08
N GLN A 22 -4.44 -4.71 -10.37
CA GLN A 22 -5.77 -5.29 -10.20
C GLN A 22 -5.67 -6.78 -9.82
N TYR A 23 -4.82 -7.03 -8.84
CA TYR A 23 -4.54 -8.39 -8.40
C TYR A 23 -5.75 -8.96 -7.67
N CYS A 24 -6.30 -10.04 -8.22
CA CYS A 24 -7.49 -10.67 -7.65
C CYS A 24 -7.15 -11.49 -6.42
N ILE A 25 -7.86 -11.26 -5.34
CA ILE A 25 -7.78 -12.08 -4.13
C ILE A 25 -9.19 -12.48 -3.71
N ASN A 26 -9.40 -13.77 -3.50
CA ASN A 26 -10.70 -14.29 -3.10
C ASN A 26 -10.76 -14.41 -1.58
N VAL A 27 -11.75 -13.78 -0.98
CA VAL A 27 -11.96 -13.81 0.47
C VAL A 27 -13.39 -14.19 0.75
N GLY A 28 -13.57 -15.34 1.38
CA GLY A 28 -14.91 -15.81 1.74
C GLY A 28 -15.84 -16.06 0.56
N GLY A 29 -15.28 -16.37 -0.61
CA GLY A 29 -16.07 -16.62 -1.82
C GLY A 29 -16.25 -15.39 -2.70
N ASP A 30 -15.85 -14.20 -2.25
CA ASP A 30 -15.95 -12.97 -3.01
C ASP A 30 -14.57 -12.56 -3.55
N ASP A 31 -14.55 -12.05 -4.77
CA ASP A 31 -13.34 -11.56 -5.40
C ASP A 31 -13.13 -10.08 -5.08
N PHE A 32 -11.92 -9.75 -4.65
CA PHE A 32 -11.49 -8.38 -4.43
C PHE A 32 -10.26 -8.11 -5.28
N TYR A 33 -10.03 -6.85 -5.62
CA TYR A 33 -8.94 -6.48 -6.52
C TYR A 33 -8.06 -5.44 -5.86
N ILE A 34 -6.79 -5.79 -5.68
CA ILE A 34 -5.77 -4.90 -5.15
C ILE A 34 -5.18 -4.12 -6.32
N ASP A 35 -5.13 -2.80 -6.22
CA ASP A 35 -4.68 -1.96 -7.33
C ASP A 35 -3.28 -2.36 -7.80
N LEU A 36 -2.31 -2.39 -6.88
CA LEU A 36 -0.95 -2.85 -7.18
C LEU A 36 -0.45 -3.72 -6.04
N LEU A 37 0.13 -4.85 -6.38
CA LEU A 37 0.73 -5.74 -5.40
C LEU A 37 2.21 -5.92 -5.71
N PHE A 38 3.05 -5.74 -4.70
CA PHE A 38 4.49 -5.95 -4.76
C PHE A 38 4.93 -6.90 -3.67
N TYR A 39 6.13 -7.44 -3.83
CA TYR A 39 6.84 -8.11 -2.75
C TYR A 39 8.19 -7.42 -2.60
N ASN A 40 8.57 -7.07 -1.37
CA ASN A 40 9.86 -6.46 -1.10
C ASN A 40 10.83 -7.52 -0.57
N LEU A 41 11.89 -7.76 -1.34
CA LEU A 41 12.88 -8.81 -1.07
C LEU A 41 13.72 -8.50 0.16
N ASN A 42 13.96 -7.23 0.45
CA ASN A 42 14.78 -6.82 1.59
C ASN A 42 13.99 -6.91 2.90
N LEU A 43 12.74 -6.47 2.87
CA LEU A 43 11.86 -6.51 4.04
C LEU A 43 11.14 -7.85 4.20
N ARG A 44 11.18 -8.68 3.18
CA ARG A 44 10.51 -9.99 3.13
C ARG A 44 9.03 -9.88 3.48
N CYS A 45 8.35 -8.99 2.78
CA CYS A 45 6.92 -8.82 2.97
C CYS A 45 6.24 -8.38 1.69
N TYR A 46 4.93 -8.65 1.62
CA TYR A 46 4.10 -8.10 0.57
C TYR A 46 3.85 -6.62 0.83
N VAL A 47 3.71 -5.87 -0.25
CA VAL A 47 3.37 -4.45 -0.19
C VAL A 47 2.13 -4.22 -1.04
N VAL A 48 1.06 -3.77 -0.39
CA VAL A 48 -0.23 -3.49 -1.02
C VAL A 48 -0.29 -2.00 -1.29
N VAL A 49 -0.51 -1.63 -2.55
CA VAL A 49 -0.62 -0.22 -2.94
C VAL A 49 -2.02 0.04 -3.48
N GLU A 50 -2.70 1.01 -2.89
CA GLU A 50 -4.02 1.46 -3.33
C GLU A 50 -3.93 2.90 -3.84
N LEU A 51 -4.56 3.14 -4.97
CA LEU A 51 -4.54 4.43 -5.66
C LEU A 51 -5.91 5.08 -5.56
N LYS A 52 -5.96 6.30 -5.03
CA LYS A 52 -7.22 7.05 -4.91
C LYS A 52 -7.05 8.43 -5.53
N THR A 53 -8.06 8.88 -6.26
CA THR A 53 -8.15 10.25 -6.73
C THR A 53 -8.88 11.07 -5.68
N GLY A 54 -8.41 12.29 -5.44
CA GLY A 54 -8.98 13.16 -4.42
C GLY A 54 -8.25 13.06 -3.09
N ASP A 55 -8.85 13.67 -2.08
CA ASP A 55 -8.25 13.72 -0.76
C ASP A 55 -8.42 12.40 0.01
N PHE A 56 -7.60 12.23 1.02
CA PHE A 56 -7.72 11.10 1.92
C PHE A 56 -9.11 11.05 2.56
N LYS A 57 -9.65 9.83 2.67
CA LYS A 57 -10.87 9.55 3.43
C LYS A 57 -10.61 8.40 4.40
N PRO A 58 -11.12 8.48 5.63
CA PRO A 58 -10.89 7.43 6.63
C PRO A 58 -11.26 6.01 6.18
N GLU A 59 -12.30 5.87 5.37
CA GLU A 59 -12.71 4.57 4.86
C GLU A 59 -11.65 3.90 3.98
N TYR A 60 -10.75 4.69 3.38
CA TYR A 60 -9.65 4.13 2.58
C TYR A 60 -8.66 3.36 3.46
N ALA A 61 -8.42 3.84 4.66
CA ALA A 61 -7.55 3.15 5.61
C ALA A 61 -8.16 1.80 6.02
N GLY A 62 -9.47 1.77 6.24
CA GLY A 62 -10.18 0.53 6.55
C GLY A 62 -10.10 -0.48 5.41
N GLN A 63 -10.29 -0.02 4.17
CA GLN A 63 -10.16 -0.88 2.99
C GLN A 63 -8.74 -1.42 2.85
N LEU A 64 -7.73 -0.57 3.04
CA LEU A 64 -6.34 -0.99 2.98
C LEU A 64 -6.04 -2.05 4.04
N ASN A 65 -6.48 -1.85 5.27
CA ASN A 65 -6.29 -2.82 6.35
C ASN A 65 -6.97 -4.15 6.03
N PHE A 66 -8.13 -4.13 5.40
CA PHE A 66 -8.79 -5.35 4.94
C PHE A 66 -7.90 -6.11 3.96
N TYR A 67 -7.32 -5.41 2.98
CA TYR A 67 -6.42 -6.05 2.02
C TYR A 67 -5.15 -6.59 2.67
N LEU A 68 -4.60 -5.88 3.64
CA LEU A 68 -3.43 -6.36 4.38
C LEU A 68 -3.74 -7.66 5.12
N SER A 69 -4.89 -7.71 5.78
CA SER A 69 -5.34 -8.93 6.47
C SER A 69 -5.54 -10.08 5.49
N ALA A 70 -6.13 -9.79 4.33
CA ALA A 70 -6.36 -10.81 3.30
C ALA A 70 -5.04 -11.36 2.74
N VAL A 71 -4.09 -10.48 2.44
CA VAL A 71 -2.77 -10.87 1.94
C VAL A 71 -2.04 -11.72 2.99
N ASP A 72 -2.05 -11.29 4.24
CA ASP A 72 -1.40 -12.03 5.31
C ASP A 72 -2.05 -13.38 5.57
N GLY A 73 -3.37 -13.47 5.40
CA GLY A 73 -4.08 -14.72 5.60
C GLY A 73 -4.00 -15.70 4.44
N ILE A 74 -3.83 -15.21 3.22
CA ILE A 74 -3.97 -16.04 2.01
C ILE A 74 -2.63 -16.22 1.28
N LEU A 75 -1.85 -15.15 1.10
CA LEU A 75 -0.62 -15.18 0.31
C LEU A 75 0.63 -15.35 1.16
N LYS A 76 0.67 -14.69 2.31
CA LYS A 76 1.84 -14.66 3.16
C LYS A 76 2.25 -16.06 3.60
N LYS A 77 3.54 -16.34 3.54
CA LYS A 77 4.13 -17.57 4.06
C LYS A 77 4.65 -17.34 5.48
N GLU A 78 4.93 -18.43 6.18
CA GLU A 78 5.37 -18.37 7.58
C GLU A 78 6.63 -17.54 7.75
N GLN A 79 7.56 -17.62 6.81
CA GLN A 79 8.82 -16.89 6.85
C GLN A 79 8.70 -15.42 6.45
N ASP A 80 7.55 -15.01 5.92
CA ASP A 80 7.34 -13.62 5.54
C ASP A 80 6.98 -12.77 6.75
N ASN A 81 7.42 -11.52 6.74
CA ASN A 81 6.97 -10.53 7.69
C ASN A 81 5.57 -10.02 7.31
N PRO A 82 4.85 -9.41 8.25
CA PRO A 82 3.52 -8.86 7.95
C PRO A 82 3.57 -7.85 6.79
N SER A 83 2.53 -7.84 5.98
CA SER A 83 2.43 -6.96 4.83
C SER A 83 2.38 -5.49 5.22
N ILE A 84 2.80 -4.65 4.28
CA ILE A 84 2.80 -3.20 4.43
C ILE A 84 1.79 -2.63 3.44
N GLY A 85 1.02 -1.65 3.88
CA GLY A 85 0.09 -0.93 3.03
C GLY A 85 0.60 0.45 2.67
N LEU A 86 0.35 0.85 1.44
CA LEU A 86 0.65 2.18 0.94
C LEU A 86 -0.59 2.71 0.22
N LEU A 87 -1.13 3.81 0.74
CA LEU A 87 -2.28 4.47 0.15
C LEU A 87 -1.81 5.78 -0.50
N LEU A 88 -2.02 5.90 -1.79
CA LEU A 88 -1.66 7.09 -2.55
C LEU A 88 -2.92 7.87 -2.90
N CYS A 89 -3.04 9.07 -2.35
CA CYS A 89 -4.14 9.98 -2.61
C CYS A 89 -3.63 11.15 -3.44
N LYS A 90 -4.25 11.39 -4.59
CA LYS A 90 -3.87 12.49 -5.46
C LYS A 90 -4.99 13.52 -5.50
N SER A 91 -4.79 14.66 -4.85
CA SER A 91 -5.64 15.83 -4.97
C SER A 91 -4.96 16.85 -5.88
N LYS A 92 -5.63 17.97 -6.14
CA LYS A 92 -5.27 18.96 -7.16
C LYS A 92 -3.77 19.10 -7.47
N ASN A 93 -2.95 19.36 -6.46
CA ASN A 93 -1.53 19.67 -6.64
C ASN A 93 -0.62 18.77 -5.83
N ASP A 94 -1.18 17.83 -5.08
CA ASP A 94 -0.40 17.02 -4.16
C ASP A 94 -0.64 15.54 -4.36
N LEU A 95 0.44 14.80 -4.24
CA LEU A 95 0.41 13.36 -4.10
C LEU A 95 0.80 13.04 -2.67
N VAL A 96 -0.11 12.47 -1.91
CA VAL A 96 0.09 12.13 -0.51
C VAL A 96 0.08 10.62 -0.37
N ALA A 97 1.09 10.09 0.27
CA ALA A 97 1.21 8.67 0.54
C ALA A 97 0.94 8.40 2.02
N GLU A 98 0.09 7.43 2.29
CA GLU A 98 -0.13 6.92 3.62
C GLU A 98 0.42 5.51 3.72
N TYR A 99 1.20 5.27 4.77
CA TYR A 99 1.75 3.95 5.07
C TYR A 99 0.97 3.33 6.20
N SER A 100 0.63 2.07 6.05
CA SER A 100 0.00 1.32 7.13
C SER A 100 0.85 0.11 7.48
N LEU A 101 1.23 0.05 8.74
CA LEU A 101 1.90 -1.09 9.36
C LEU A 101 1.01 -1.51 10.51
N LYS A 102 0.07 -2.42 10.29
CA LYS A 102 -0.86 -2.85 11.34
C LYS A 102 -1.18 -1.71 12.32
N ASP A 103 -2.31 -1.13 12.29
CA ASP A 103 -2.77 -0.09 13.22
C ASP A 103 -1.89 1.17 13.31
N MET A 104 -0.75 1.22 12.60
CA MET A 104 0.04 2.44 12.49
C MET A 104 -0.17 3.05 11.12
N LEU A 105 -0.55 4.32 11.10
CA LEU A 105 -0.76 5.07 9.87
C LEU A 105 0.18 6.27 9.87
N SER A 106 0.96 6.38 8.81
CA SER A 106 1.84 7.53 8.58
C SER A 106 1.50 8.14 7.23
N ILE A 107 1.35 9.45 7.21
CA ILE A 107 1.07 10.20 5.98
C ILE A 107 2.29 11.01 5.63
N VAL A 108 2.73 10.92 4.38
CA VAL A 108 3.90 11.61 3.89
C VAL A 108 3.53 12.37 2.62
N ASN A 109 3.91 13.64 2.54
CA ASN A 109 3.82 14.36 1.28
C ASN A 109 4.97 13.89 0.38
N VAL A 110 4.62 13.30 -0.75
CA VAL A 110 5.59 12.64 -1.63
C VAL A 110 6.61 13.63 -2.19
N ARG A 111 6.21 14.88 -2.43
CA ARG A 111 7.09 15.88 -3.05
C ARG A 111 8.25 16.28 -2.15
N ASN A 112 8.00 16.44 -0.85
CA ASN A 112 9.03 16.88 0.09
C ASN A 112 9.46 15.77 1.05
N LYS A 113 8.85 14.60 0.99
CA LYS A 113 9.17 13.41 1.82
C LYS A 113 9.10 13.68 3.32
N LYS A 114 8.31 14.67 3.72
CA LYS A 114 8.13 14.99 5.13
C LYS A 114 6.85 14.40 5.66
N PRO A 115 6.85 13.86 6.89
CA PRO A 115 5.63 13.40 7.52
C PRO A 115 4.63 14.55 7.63
N VAL A 116 3.40 14.32 7.20
CA VAL A 116 2.29 15.27 7.33
C VAL A 116 1.49 14.95 8.58
N PHE A 117 1.29 13.66 8.82
CA PHE A 117 0.47 13.19 9.92
C PHE A 117 0.89 11.77 10.30
N LYS A 118 0.86 11.46 11.60
CA LYS A 118 1.13 10.11 12.09
C LYS A 118 0.19 9.78 13.24
N ARG A 119 -0.42 8.59 13.19
CA ARG A 119 -1.22 8.03 14.28
C ARG A 119 -0.94 6.53 14.36
N GLY A 120 -0.94 6.03 15.55
CA GLY A 120 -0.60 4.62 15.74
C GLY A 120 -1.46 3.95 16.74
#